data_e68040aa379173c76d2951aa56f7e6ee
#
_entry.id   e68040aa379173c76d2951aa56f7e6ee
#
_cell.length_a   1.000
_cell.length_b   1.000
_cell.length_c   1.000
_cell.angle_alpha   90.00
_cell.angle_beta   90.00
_cell.angle_gamma   90.00
#
_symmetry.space_group_name_H-M   'P 1'
#
loop_
_entity.id
_entity.type
_entity.pdbx_description
1 polymer ?
#
loop_
_entity_poly.entity_id
_entity_poly.type
_entity_poly.pdbx_seq_one_letter_code
_entity_poly.pdbx_strand_id
1 'polypeptide(L)'
;MKMVILGAGASFDSLSSLNKTQTEFENWKPPLGNGLFDSRKEFFDILNSYPGAKALSNKLLVSNDIEDEIQNLWDYSIEYNDLEIISKLINLQFYLQNLMFNISNNYFDKGVSNYYSLLEKAHQYSIIHNEEVLFVTFNYDLGLEIAYKQLFNREINSLGDYISKKVKIIKLHGSCNWFHPFNFPINNSISFSHNLYNSKINIYEKDEINNKNITLINMAISNYENKGIFHIPSLLLPLKSKDEFILPPDHERVLKSLLPKVSDILIIGWKGNESHFKNVLDEFLNSNTKYVTIIDPEYNELIDSFDKVFKSSAISNLRCKKDASSFSGYINCLLNHLSIDFF
;
A
#
# COMPACT_ATOMS: atom_id res chain seq x y z
N MET A 1 21.31 -8.67 -5.42
CA MET A 1 20.18 -7.73 -5.62
C MET A 1 19.55 -7.39 -4.28
N LYS A 2 19.13 -6.16 -4.08
CA LYS A 2 18.49 -5.69 -2.83
C LYS A 2 16.98 -5.58 -2.99
N MET A 3 16.25 -5.87 -1.89
CA MET A 3 14.80 -5.72 -1.80
C MET A 3 14.44 -4.83 -0.61
N VAL A 4 13.48 -3.93 -0.81
CA VAL A 4 12.91 -3.07 0.25
C VAL A 4 11.44 -3.41 0.39
N ILE A 5 10.99 -3.74 1.60
CA ILE A 5 9.61 -4.02 1.93
C ILE A 5 9.06 -2.88 2.79
N LEU A 6 7.93 -2.32 2.38
CA LEU A 6 7.32 -1.14 2.99
C LEU A 6 5.91 -1.46 3.44
N GLY A 7 5.62 -1.26 4.71
CA GLY A 7 4.27 -1.33 5.28
C GLY A 7 3.73 0.05 5.67
N ALA A 8 2.58 0.09 6.32
CA ALA A 8 1.88 1.32 6.71
C ALA A 8 2.72 2.24 7.60
N GLY A 9 3.59 1.69 8.45
CA GLY A 9 4.52 2.46 9.27
C GLY A 9 5.49 3.32 8.46
N ALA A 10 5.87 2.89 7.24
CA ALA A 10 6.71 3.69 6.35
C ALA A 10 5.99 4.94 5.85
N SER A 11 4.71 4.84 5.46
CA SER A 11 3.92 6.03 5.07
C SER A 11 3.64 6.95 6.26
N PHE A 12 3.34 6.39 7.43
CA PHE A 12 3.08 7.15 8.65
C PHE A 12 4.27 8.03 9.07
N ASP A 13 5.51 7.56 8.91
CA ASP A 13 6.75 8.27 9.26
C ASP A 13 7.55 8.71 8.01
N SER A 14 6.86 9.07 6.93
CA SER A 14 7.49 9.35 5.64
C SER A 14 7.96 10.78 5.44
N LEU A 15 7.53 11.77 6.24
CA LEU A 15 8.06 13.13 6.18
C LEU A 15 9.17 13.33 7.20
N SER A 16 10.29 13.92 6.75
CA SER A 16 11.37 14.28 7.64
C SER A 16 10.93 15.32 8.68
N SER A 17 11.59 15.32 9.84
CA SER A 17 11.34 16.26 10.92
C SER A 17 11.46 17.74 10.50
N LEU A 18 12.17 18.03 9.42
CA LEU A 18 12.36 19.37 8.87
C LEU A 18 11.07 19.97 8.28
N ASN A 19 10.11 19.13 7.90
CA ASN A 19 8.83 19.55 7.32
C ASN A 19 7.66 19.58 8.34
N LYS A 20 7.92 19.23 9.62
CA LYS A 20 6.88 19.08 10.66
C LYS A 20 6.30 20.40 11.21
N THR A 21 6.70 21.55 10.71
CA THR A 21 6.27 22.86 11.26
C THR A 21 4.92 23.37 10.72
N GLN A 22 4.29 22.68 9.78
CA GLN A 22 3.02 23.11 9.20
C GLN A 22 1.87 22.20 9.69
N THR A 23 0.94 22.76 10.44
CA THR A 23 -0.26 22.07 10.95
C THR A 23 -1.11 21.42 9.84
N GLU A 24 -1.08 21.96 8.63
CA GLU A 24 -1.77 21.41 7.46
C GLU A 24 -1.29 19.99 7.09
N PHE A 25 -0.01 19.68 7.30
CA PHE A 25 0.50 18.34 7.01
C PHE A 25 -0.01 17.29 7.99
N GLU A 26 -0.16 17.64 9.27
CA GLU A 26 -0.67 16.70 10.29
C GLU A 26 -2.11 16.26 9.98
N ASN A 27 -2.92 17.14 9.39
CA ASN A 27 -4.29 16.81 9.00
C ASN A 27 -4.36 15.73 7.93
N TRP A 28 -3.35 15.64 7.07
CA TRP A 28 -3.26 14.67 5.97
C TRP A 28 -2.25 13.56 6.22
N LYS A 29 -1.68 13.46 7.42
CA LYS A 29 -0.74 12.40 7.75
C LYS A 29 -1.37 11.02 7.50
N PRO A 30 -0.68 10.10 6.77
CA PRO A 30 -1.18 8.76 6.56
C PRO A 30 -1.54 8.07 7.88
N PRO A 31 -2.71 7.43 7.98
CA PRO A 31 -3.11 6.75 9.20
C PRO A 31 -2.42 5.39 9.34
N LEU A 32 -2.27 4.92 10.57
CA LEU A 32 -2.12 3.51 10.87
C LEU A 32 -3.52 2.89 11.09
N GLY A 33 -3.69 1.60 10.90
CA GLY A 33 -4.90 0.80 11.05
C GLY A 33 -6.14 1.54 11.61
N ASN A 34 -6.23 1.65 12.93
CA ASN A 34 -7.38 2.29 13.61
C ASN A 34 -7.57 3.79 13.28
N GLY A 35 -6.55 4.46 12.77
CA GLY A 35 -6.64 5.87 12.36
C GLY A 35 -7.38 6.12 11.03
N LEU A 36 -7.81 5.09 10.31
CA LEU A 36 -8.55 5.23 9.05
C LEU A 36 -9.86 6.02 9.18
N PHE A 37 -10.45 6.01 10.36
CA PHE A 37 -11.71 6.69 10.69
C PHE A 37 -11.56 7.74 11.79
N ASP A 38 -10.35 8.27 12.00
CA ASP A 38 -10.14 9.26 13.03
C ASP A 38 -10.96 10.55 12.81
N SER A 39 -11.04 11.37 13.85
CA SER A 39 -11.89 12.56 13.87
C SER A 39 -11.33 13.77 13.12
N ARG A 40 -10.25 13.60 12.34
CA ARG A 40 -9.73 14.68 11.49
C ARG A 40 -10.82 15.16 10.55
N LYS A 41 -10.98 16.46 10.47
CA LYS A 41 -12.03 17.09 9.65
C LYS A 41 -11.99 16.60 8.21
N GLU A 42 -10.79 16.53 7.63
CA GLU A 42 -10.54 16.15 6.24
C GLU A 42 -10.98 14.70 5.97
N PHE A 43 -10.74 13.78 6.90
CA PHE A 43 -11.16 12.38 6.82
C PHE A 43 -12.67 12.26 6.96
N PHE A 44 -13.25 13.00 7.90
CA PHE A 44 -14.69 13.01 8.14
C PHE A 44 -15.46 13.59 6.95
N ASP A 45 -14.95 14.65 6.31
CA ASP A 45 -15.57 15.27 5.14
C ASP A 45 -15.60 14.28 3.95
N ILE A 46 -14.52 13.51 3.74
CA ILE A 46 -14.50 12.44 2.74
C ILE A 46 -15.47 11.32 3.13
N LEU A 47 -15.46 10.87 4.38
CA LEU A 47 -16.32 9.78 4.87
C LEU A 47 -17.81 10.10 4.68
N ASN A 48 -18.21 11.35 4.84
CA ASN A 48 -19.60 11.80 4.63
C ASN A 48 -20.09 11.56 3.18
N SER A 49 -19.19 11.49 2.21
CA SER A 49 -19.52 11.18 0.81
C SER A 49 -19.80 9.68 0.58
N TYR A 50 -19.53 8.82 1.57
CA TYR A 50 -19.69 7.38 1.49
C TYR A 50 -20.59 6.84 2.62
N PRO A 51 -21.93 6.94 2.49
CA PRO A 51 -22.87 6.58 3.58
C PRO A 51 -22.72 5.16 4.12
N GLY A 52 -22.38 4.19 3.24
CA GLY A 52 -22.16 2.81 3.64
C GLY A 52 -20.89 2.65 4.50
N ALA A 53 -19.78 3.30 4.13
CA ALA A 53 -18.57 3.33 4.93
C ALA A 53 -18.79 4.05 6.26
N LYS A 54 -19.53 5.17 6.24
CA LYS A 54 -19.91 5.90 7.45
C LYS A 54 -20.76 5.07 8.41
N ALA A 55 -21.67 4.25 7.88
CA ALA A 55 -22.48 3.34 8.72
C ALA A 55 -21.62 2.27 9.41
N LEU A 56 -20.52 1.82 8.77
CA LEU A 56 -19.57 0.88 9.38
C LEU A 56 -18.60 1.55 10.36
N SER A 57 -18.26 2.83 10.16
CA SER A 57 -17.17 3.49 10.89
C SER A 57 -17.35 3.45 12.42
N ASN A 58 -18.56 3.60 12.93
CA ASN A 58 -18.82 3.54 14.37
C ASN A 58 -18.48 2.16 14.97
N LYS A 59 -18.79 1.08 14.25
CA LYS A 59 -18.46 -0.28 14.67
C LYS A 59 -16.96 -0.52 14.61
N LEU A 60 -16.33 -0.05 13.53
CA LEU A 60 -14.91 -0.21 13.31
C LEU A 60 -14.05 0.59 14.30
N LEU A 61 -14.48 1.80 14.68
CA LEU A 61 -13.78 2.64 15.65
C LEU A 61 -13.73 2.06 17.06
N VAL A 62 -14.75 1.28 17.46
CA VAL A 62 -14.80 0.66 18.79
C VAL A 62 -14.18 -0.74 18.82
N SER A 63 -13.79 -1.28 17.66
CA SER A 63 -13.11 -2.56 17.60
C SER A 63 -11.65 -2.42 18.06
N ASN A 64 -11.11 -3.47 18.68
CA ASN A 64 -9.70 -3.53 19.05
C ASN A 64 -8.80 -3.71 17.82
N ASP A 65 -9.34 -4.32 16.79
CA ASP A 65 -8.65 -4.60 15.52
C ASP A 65 -9.63 -4.39 14.36
N ILE A 66 -9.38 -3.35 13.56
CA ILE A 66 -10.21 -3.01 12.41
C ILE A 66 -10.13 -4.10 11.33
N GLU A 67 -8.97 -4.69 11.13
CA GLU A 67 -8.77 -5.73 10.09
C GLU A 67 -9.58 -6.97 10.44
N ASP A 68 -9.60 -7.38 11.71
CA ASP A 68 -10.44 -8.48 12.19
C ASP A 68 -11.93 -8.18 12.02
N GLU A 69 -12.35 -6.96 12.36
CA GLU A 69 -13.76 -6.60 12.26
C GLU A 69 -14.26 -6.54 10.81
N ILE A 70 -13.44 -6.01 9.89
CA ILE A 70 -13.77 -6.00 8.46
C ILE A 70 -13.79 -7.44 7.94
N GLN A 71 -12.87 -8.31 8.37
CA GLN A 71 -12.86 -9.73 8.01
C GLN A 71 -14.16 -10.42 8.45
N ASN A 72 -14.57 -10.23 9.69
CA ASN A 72 -15.81 -10.81 10.21
C ASN A 72 -17.04 -10.36 9.40
N LEU A 73 -17.09 -9.08 9.03
CA LEU A 73 -18.16 -8.54 8.18
C LEU A 73 -18.14 -9.14 6.77
N TRP A 74 -16.95 -9.30 6.21
CA TRP A 74 -16.76 -9.94 4.91
C TRP A 74 -17.23 -11.38 4.94
N ASP A 75 -16.72 -12.20 5.86
CA ASP A 75 -17.05 -13.62 5.96
C ASP A 75 -18.55 -13.83 6.19
N TYR A 76 -19.15 -13.05 7.10
CA TYR A 76 -20.59 -13.05 7.33
C TYR A 76 -21.36 -12.71 6.06
N SER A 77 -20.95 -11.68 5.34
CA SER A 77 -21.67 -11.23 4.15
C SER A 77 -21.66 -12.28 3.01
N ILE A 78 -20.58 -13.03 2.91
CA ILE A 78 -20.46 -14.12 1.92
C ILE A 78 -21.26 -15.34 2.36
N GLU A 79 -21.15 -15.74 3.63
CA GLU A 79 -21.86 -16.91 4.17
C GLU A 79 -23.39 -16.75 4.06
N TYR A 80 -23.90 -15.57 4.40
CA TYR A 80 -25.35 -15.31 4.42
C TYR A 80 -25.87 -14.57 3.17
N ASN A 81 -25.00 -14.31 2.19
CA ASN A 81 -25.32 -13.52 1.00
C ASN A 81 -25.96 -12.15 1.34
N ASP A 82 -25.41 -11.47 2.35
CA ASP A 82 -25.92 -10.19 2.85
C ASP A 82 -25.48 -9.04 1.96
N LEU A 83 -26.34 -8.70 1.00
CA LEU A 83 -26.09 -7.64 0.01
C LEU A 83 -25.98 -6.26 0.65
N GLU A 84 -26.57 -6.03 1.83
CA GLU A 84 -26.47 -4.74 2.52
C GLU A 84 -25.05 -4.55 3.08
N ILE A 85 -24.49 -5.56 3.72
CA ILE A 85 -23.12 -5.54 4.24
C ILE A 85 -22.13 -5.46 3.07
N ILE A 86 -22.29 -6.25 2.02
CA ILE A 86 -21.47 -6.17 0.81
C ILE A 86 -21.47 -4.73 0.28
N SER A 87 -22.63 -4.08 0.23
CA SER A 87 -22.76 -2.68 -0.18
C SER A 87 -21.92 -1.74 0.65
N LYS A 88 -21.95 -1.90 1.97
CA LYS A 88 -21.20 -1.07 2.90
C LYS A 88 -19.70 -1.29 2.73
N LEU A 89 -19.27 -2.54 2.51
CA LEU A 89 -17.86 -2.88 2.25
C LEU A 89 -17.35 -2.29 0.92
N ILE A 90 -18.17 -2.28 -0.12
CA ILE A 90 -17.82 -1.59 -1.39
C ILE A 90 -17.69 -0.08 -1.15
N ASN A 91 -18.64 0.54 -0.40
CA ASN A 91 -18.50 1.95 -0.03
C ASN A 91 -17.21 2.22 0.76
N LEU A 92 -16.81 1.30 1.63
CA LEU A 92 -15.54 1.38 2.35
C LEU A 92 -14.34 1.35 1.39
N GLN A 93 -14.36 0.51 0.37
CA GLN A 93 -13.30 0.45 -0.64
C GLN A 93 -13.16 1.78 -1.40
N PHE A 94 -14.27 2.40 -1.79
CA PHE A 94 -14.27 3.72 -2.44
C PHE A 94 -13.82 4.84 -1.47
N TYR A 95 -14.25 4.78 -0.21
CA TYR A 95 -13.76 5.70 0.82
C TYR A 95 -12.24 5.62 0.96
N LEU A 96 -11.69 4.41 1.12
CA LEU A 96 -10.26 4.19 1.24
C LEU A 96 -9.49 4.70 0.02
N GLN A 97 -10.00 4.43 -1.17
CA GLN A 97 -9.40 4.95 -2.41
C GLN A 97 -9.32 6.48 -2.41
N ASN A 98 -10.44 7.15 -2.13
CA ASN A 98 -10.51 8.61 -2.12
C ASN A 98 -9.65 9.21 -1.00
N LEU A 99 -9.69 8.62 0.20
CA LEU A 99 -8.87 9.05 1.32
C LEU A 99 -7.37 8.98 0.96
N MET A 100 -6.90 7.83 0.48
CA MET A 100 -5.48 7.61 0.15
C MET A 100 -5.03 8.50 -1.02
N PHE A 101 -5.91 8.75 -1.98
CA PHE A 101 -5.63 9.68 -3.08
C PHE A 101 -5.48 11.13 -2.58
N ASN A 102 -6.35 11.58 -1.67
CA ASN A 102 -6.24 12.91 -1.07
C ASN A 102 -5.02 13.04 -0.16
N ILE A 103 -4.69 12.01 0.63
CA ILE A 103 -3.46 11.96 1.40
C ILE A 103 -2.25 12.10 0.47
N SER A 104 -2.24 11.38 -0.65
CA SER A 104 -1.15 11.44 -1.62
C SER A 104 -0.91 12.86 -2.12
N ASN A 105 -1.96 13.55 -2.51
CA ASN A 105 -1.87 14.91 -3.06
C ASN A 105 -1.59 15.99 -2.00
N ASN A 106 -2.08 15.83 -0.78
CA ASN A 106 -1.99 16.87 0.25
C ASN A 106 -0.84 16.67 1.24
N TYR A 107 -0.29 15.45 1.33
CA TYR A 107 0.81 15.13 2.22
C TYR A 107 2.11 14.91 1.45
N PHE A 108 2.14 13.97 0.49
CA PHE A 108 3.38 13.61 -0.20
C PHE A 108 3.79 14.60 -1.29
N ASP A 109 2.85 15.18 -2.03
CA ASP A 109 3.18 16.08 -3.16
C ASP A 109 3.67 17.47 -2.69
N LYS A 110 3.45 17.83 -1.43
CA LYS A 110 3.83 19.13 -0.85
C LYS A 110 5.23 19.17 -0.22
N GLY A 111 5.94 18.07 -0.16
CA GLY A 111 7.24 18.02 0.49
C GLY A 111 8.17 16.93 -0.02
N VAL A 112 9.44 16.98 0.41
CA VAL A 112 10.40 15.91 0.15
C VAL A 112 10.19 14.82 1.21
N SER A 113 9.77 13.65 0.78
CA SER A 113 9.52 12.53 1.68
C SER A 113 10.78 11.68 1.90
N ASN A 114 10.77 10.89 2.96
CA ASN A 114 11.78 9.86 3.21
C ASN A 114 11.84 8.82 2.06
N TYR A 115 10.75 8.64 1.33
CA TYR A 115 10.72 7.83 0.11
C TYR A 115 11.63 8.38 -0.98
N TYR A 116 11.72 9.72 -1.13
CA TYR A 116 12.63 10.33 -2.09
C TYR A 116 14.08 9.95 -1.77
N SER A 117 14.52 10.16 -0.54
CA SER A 117 15.90 9.85 -0.12
C SER A 117 16.21 8.35 -0.28
N LEU A 118 15.24 7.50 0.06
CA LEU A 118 15.38 6.05 -0.08
C LEU A 118 15.49 5.61 -1.56
N LEU A 119 14.64 6.16 -2.43
CA LEU A 119 14.69 5.90 -3.88
C LEU A 119 15.97 6.44 -4.52
N GLU A 120 16.43 7.62 -4.09
CA GLU A 120 17.68 8.21 -4.57
C GLU A 120 18.86 7.28 -4.28
N LYS A 121 18.98 6.77 -3.03
CA LYS A 121 20.02 5.82 -2.65
C LYS A 121 19.93 4.50 -3.40
N ALA A 122 18.71 3.97 -3.54
CA ALA A 122 18.47 2.76 -4.34
C ALA A 122 18.87 2.95 -5.80
N HIS A 123 18.59 4.11 -6.37
CA HIS A 123 18.99 4.44 -7.73
C HIS A 123 20.51 4.55 -7.88
N GLN A 124 21.18 5.26 -6.97
CA GLN A 124 22.66 5.37 -6.94
C GLN A 124 23.29 3.97 -6.85
N TYR A 125 22.80 3.11 -5.92
CA TYR A 125 23.25 1.74 -5.80
C TYR A 125 23.06 0.96 -7.12
N SER A 126 21.89 1.07 -7.75
CA SER A 126 21.58 0.36 -8.99
C SER A 126 22.49 0.74 -10.16
N ILE A 127 22.99 1.99 -10.18
CA ILE A 127 23.95 2.46 -11.18
C ILE A 127 25.34 1.94 -10.88
N ILE A 128 25.81 2.13 -9.65
CA ILE A 128 27.19 1.79 -9.22
C ILE A 128 27.45 0.28 -9.38
N HIS A 129 26.51 -0.54 -8.92
CA HIS A 129 26.65 -2.01 -8.92
C HIS A 129 26.08 -2.68 -10.16
N ASN A 130 25.43 -1.92 -11.04
CA ASN A 130 24.72 -2.46 -12.22
C ASN A 130 23.66 -3.51 -11.85
N GLU A 131 23.04 -3.39 -10.67
CA GLU A 131 22.05 -4.31 -10.14
C GLU A 131 20.64 -3.71 -10.12
N GLU A 132 19.62 -4.57 -10.09
CA GLU A 132 18.25 -4.17 -9.87
C GLU A 132 17.99 -3.99 -8.36
N VAL A 133 17.06 -3.09 -8.03
CA VAL A 133 16.50 -2.91 -6.68
C VAL A 133 15.00 -3.07 -6.75
N LEU A 134 14.44 -3.89 -5.87
CA LEU A 134 13.01 -4.19 -5.82
C LEU A 134 12.38 -3.55 -4.59
N PHE A 135 11.42 -2.66 -4.81
CA PHE A 135 10.51 -2.16 -3.78
C PHE A 135 9.22 -2.99 -3.80
N VAL A 136 8.85 -3.53 -2.66
CA VAL A 136 7.56 -4.21 -2.44
C VAL A 136 6.80 -3.41 -1.39
N THR A 137 5.58 -3.02 -1.66
CA THR A 137 4.78 -2.25 -0.70
C THR A 137 3.35 -2.77 -0.59
N PHE A 138 2.82 -2.69 0.62
CA PHE A 138 1.43 -2.96 0.96
C PHE A 138 0.59 -1.67 1.00
N ASN A 139 1.24 -0.50 0.84
CA ASN A 139 0.60 0.80 0.97
C ASN A 139 -0.18 1.18 -0.28
N TYR A 140 -1.38 1.71 -0.09
CA TYR A 140 -2.26 2.15 -1.18
C TYR A 140 -1.91 3.54 -1.71
N ASP A 141 -1.24 4.37 -0.88
CA ASP A 141 -0.86 5.74 -1.23
C ASP A 141 0.16 5.81 -2.37
N LEU A 142 0.36 7.02 -2.90
CA LEU A 142 1.27 7.31 -4.01
C LEU A 142 2.61 7.90 -3.54
N GLY A 143 3.00 7.65 -2.29
CA GLY A 143 4.24 8.21 -1.75
C GLY A 143 5.49 7.83 -2.55
N LEU A 144 5.59 6.57 -2.98
CA LEU A 144 6.67 6.10 -3.86
C LEU A 144 6.60 6.68 -5.26
N GLU A 145 5.40 6.78 -5.85
CA GLU A 145 5.18 7.32 -7.18
C GLU A 145 5.51 8.82 -7.25
N ILE A 146 5.14 9.56 -6.21
CA ILE A 146 5.47 10.99 -6.09
C ILE A 146 6.97 11.18 -5.91
N ALA A 147 7.60 10.39 -5.04
CA ALA A 147 9.05 10.41 -4.87
C ALA A 147 9.78 10.04 -6.18
N TYR A 148 9.25 9.07 -6.92
CA TYR A 148 9.78 8.70 -8.25
C TYR A 148 9.67 9.86 -9.25
N LYS A 149 8.51 10.55 -9.30
CA LYS A 149 8.32 11.73 -10.14
C LYS A 149 9.30 12.85 -9.77
N GLN A 150 9.47 13.12 -8.48
CA GLN A 150 10.42 14.15 -8.00
C GLN A 150 11.87 13.82 -8.37
N LEU A 151 12.29 12.55 -8.25
CA LEU A 151 13.65 12.11 -8.52
C LEU A 151 13.98 12.09 -10.02
N PHE A 152 13.08 11.55 -10.84
CA PHE A 152 13.34 11.30 -12.25
C PHE A 152 12.72 12.34 -13.19
N ASN A 153 12.01 13.32 -12.66
CA ASN A 153 11.20 14.28 -13.43
C ASN A 153 10.29 13.60 -14.48
N ARG A 154 9.74 12.46 -14.11
CA ARG A 154 8.91 11.61 -14.95
C ARG A 154 7.81 10.92 -14.13
N GLU A 155 6.58 11.03 -14.57
CA GLU A 155 5.44 10.33 -13.96
C GLU A 155 5.39 8.85 -14.33
N ILE A 156 4.80 8.06 -13.45
CA ILE A 156 4.36 6.70 -13.72
C ILE A 156 2.97 6.80 -14.36
N ASN A 157 2.88 6.55 -15.67
CA ASN A 157 1.65 6.71 -16.44
C ASN A 157 1.03 5.37 -16.89
N SER A 158 1.77 4.28 -16.70
CA SER A 158 1.31 2.92 -17.02
C SER A 158 1.77 1.92 -15.97
N LEU A 159 1.08 0.79 -15.87
CA LEU A 159 1.51 -0.31 -15.01
C LEU A 159 2.91 -0.81 -15.38
N GLY A 160 3.28 -0.78 -16.66
CA GLY A 160 4.61 -1.15 -17.11
C GLY A 160 5.73 -0.23 -16.59
N ASP A 161 5.43 1.04 -16.31
CA ASP A 161 6.44 1.99 -15.81
C ASP A 161 6.97 1.59 -14.43
N TYR A 162 6.14 0.96 -13.58
CA TYR A 162 6.53 0.45 -12.25
C TYR A 162 7.67 -0.56 -12.30
N ILE A 163 7.77 -1.33 -13.39
CA ILE A 163 8.69 -2.47 -13.52
C ILE A 163 9.72 -2.32 -14.64
N SER A 164 9.66 -1.24 -15.41
CA SER A 164 10.50 -1.06 -16.61
C SER A 164 11.95 -0.66 -16.34
N LYS A 165 12.25 -0.14 -15.13
CA LYS A 165 13.57 0.39 -14.76
C LYS A 165 14.30 -0.56 -13.80
N LYS A 166 15.58 -0.27 -13.51
CA LYS A 166 16.37 -1.04 -12.54
C LYS A 166 15.81 -0.95 -11.11
N VAL A 167 15.25 0.20 -10.73
CA VAL A 167 14.46 0.35 -9.51
C VAL A 167 13.02 0.03 -9.88
N LYS A 168 12.49 -1.04 -9.33
CA LYS A 168 11.15 -1.56 -9.61
C LYS A 168 10.26 -1.41 -8.37
N ILE A 169 8.99 -1.14 -8.59
CA ILE A 169 8.00 -0.98 -7.52
C ILE A 169 6.87 -2.01 -7.75
N ILE A 170 6.58 -2.80 -6.74
CA ILE A 170 5.47 -3.76 -6.73
C ILE A 170 4.54 -3.41 -5.57
N LYS A 171 3.27 -3.15 -5.87
CA LYS A 171 2.22 -2.87 -4.88
C LYS A 171 1.32 -4.11 -4.76
N LEU A 172 1.38 -4.79 -3.61
CA LEU A 172 0.71 -6.08 -3.43
C LEU A 172 -0.79 -5.96 -3.12
N HIS A 173 -1.20 -4.86 -2.53
CA HIS A 173 -2.59 -4.61 -2.15
C HIS A 173 -3.31 -3.65 -3.11
N GLY A 174 -2.80 -3.48 -4.32
CA GLY A 174 -3.31 -2.49 -5.25
C GLY A 174 -2.88 -1.06 -4.90
N SER A 175 -3.54 -0.08 -5.48
CA SER A 175 -3.19 1.34 -5.32
C SER A 175 -4.41 2.24 -5.43
N CYS A 176 -4.38 3.39 -4.77
CA CYS A 176 -5.49 4.34 -4.84
C CYS A 176 -5.68 5.00 -6.23
N ASN A 177 -4.76 4.79 -7.17
CA ASN A 177 -4.90 5.21 -8.56
C ASN A 177 -5.07 4.04 -9.55
N TRP A 178 -5.32 2.82 -9.04
CA TRP A 178 -5.60 1.65 -9.85
C TRP A 178 -7.08 1.32 -9.84
N PHE A 179 -7.63 0.96 -11.02
CA PHE A 179 -9.05 0.71 -11.19
C PHE A 179 -9.32 -0.44 -12.14
N HIS A 180 -10.43 -1.13 -11.92
CA HIS A 180 -11.03 -2.04 -12.87
C HIS A 180 -12.11 -1.28 -13.66
N PRO A 181 -11.99 -1.14 -15.00
CA PRO A 181 -13.06 -0.62 -15.82
C PRO A 181 -14.18 -1.66 -15.90
N PHE A 182 -15.39 -1.21 -15.65
CA PHE A 182 -16.58 -2.04 -15.70
C PHE A 182 -17.63 -1.42 -16.61
N ASN A 183 -18.09 -2.17 -17.62
CA ASN A 183 -19.13 -1.71 -18.54
C ASN A 183 -20.51 -1.99 -17.94
N PHE A 184 -21.26 -0.95 -17.68
CA PHE A 184 -22.65 -1.03 -17.21
C PHE A 184 -23.63 -0.71 -18.32
N PRO A 185 -24.72 -1.49 -18.45
CA PRO A 185 -25.88 -1.03 -19.20
C PRO A 185 -26.49 0.15 -18.42
N ILE A 186 -26.32 1.36 -18.94
CA ILE A 186 -26.83 2.58 -18.32
C ILE A 186 -28.36 2.54 -18.39
N ASN A 187 -29.00 2.31 -17.27
CA ASN A 187 -30.39 2.67 -17.08
C ASN A 187 -30.41 4.08 -16.48
N ASN A 188 -30.66 5.10 -17.31
CA ASN A 188 -30.54 6.53 -17.01
C ASN A 188 -31.38 7.06 -15.83
N SER A 189 -32.14 6.20 -15.15
CA SER A 189 -33.04 6.58 -14.04
C SER A 189 -32.55 6.17 -12.65
N ILE A 190 -31.39 5.50 -12.52
CA ILE A 190 -30.95 4.90 -11.27
C ILE A 190 -29.65 5.58 -10.82
N SER A 191 -29.60 6.02 -9.55
CA SER A 191 -28.41 6.68 -8.99
C SER A 191 -27.17 5.75 -9.00
N PHE A 192 -25.97 6.34 -9.06
CA PHE A 192 -24.68 5.62 -9.03
C PHE A 192 -24.62 4.59 -7.89
N SER A 193 -25.07 4.96 -6.69
CA SER A 193 -25.12 4.07 -5.53
C SER A 193 -26.05 2.86 -5.74
N HIS A 194 -27.14 3.02 -6.47
CA HIS A 194 -28.09 1.93 -6.76
C HIS A 194 -27.59 1.05 -7.90
N ASN A 195 -26.97 1.62 -8.92
CA ASN A 195 -26.29 0.87 -9.98
C ASN A 195 -25.13 0.05 -9.43
N LEU A 196 -24.34 0.63 -8.55
CA LEU A 196 -23.31 -0.08 -7.82
C LEU A 196 -23.91 -1.19 -6.95
N TYR A 197 -25.07 -0.98 -6.34
CA TYR A 197 -25.81 -1.99 -5.58
C TYR A 197 -26.25 -3.17 -6.45
N ASN A 198 -26.86 -2.93 -7.59
CA ASN A 198 -27.36 -3.99 -8.49
C ASN A 198 -26.23 -4.75 -9.21
N SER A 199 -25.07 -4.10 -9.40
CA SER A 199 -23.90 -4.73 -10.02
C SER A 199 -23.08 -5.60 -9.08
N LYS A 200 -23.31 -5.53 -7.78
CA LYS A 200 -22.51 -6.16 -6.74
C LYS A 200 -22.44 -7.66 -6.81
N ILE A 201 -23.53 -8.29 -7.23
CA ILE A 201 -23.60 -9.74 -7.39
C ILE A 201 -22.51 -10.22 -8.34
N ASN A 202 -22.18 -9.41 -9.36
CA ASN A 202 -21.19 -9.77 -10.38
C ASN A 202 -19.76 -9.28 -10.04
N ILE A 203 -19.61 -8.25 -9.19
CA ILE A 203 -18.28 -7.72 -8.81
C ILE A 203 -17.51 -8.69 -7.93
N TYR A 204 -18.21 -9.49 -7.12
CA TYR A 204 -17.63 -10.50 -6.23
C TYR A 204 -17.76 -11.94 -6.74
N GLU A 205 -18.43 -12.17 -7.85
CA GLU A 205 -18.25 -13.42 -8.59
C GLU A 205 -16.82 -13.42 -9.15
N LYS A 206 -15.99 -14.29 -8.58
CA LYS A 206 -14.51 -14.37 -8.71
C LYS A 206 -13.95 -14.30 -10.13
N ASP A 207 -14.76 -14.42 -11.16
CA ASP A 207 -14.31 -14.54 -12.54
C ASP A 207 -14.25 -13.21 -13.32
N GLU A 208 -14.91 -12.14 -12.87
CA GLU A 208 -14.99 -10.88 -13.62
C GLU A 208 -14.02 -9.80 -13.13
N ILE A 209 -13.62 -9.79 -11.84
CA ILE A 209 -12.55 -8.92 -11.32
C ILE A 209 -11.21 -9.63 -11.54
N ASN A 210 -10.85 -9.71 -12.77
CA ASN A 210 -9.59 -10.28 -13.17
C ASN A 210 -8.50 -9.22 -13.02
N ASN A 211 -7.44 -9.49 -12.24
CA ASN A 211 -6.23 -8.65 -12.14
C ASN A 211 -5.63 -8.27 -13.50
N LYS A 212 -6.15 -8.86 -14.60
CA LYS A 212 -5.71 -8.61 -15.97
C LYS A 212 -6.12 -7.24 -16.54
N ASN A 213 -7.18 -6.61 -16.02
CA ASN A 213 -7.75 -5.39 -16.60
C ASN A 213 -7.60 -4.17 -15.68
N ILE A 214 -6.49 -4.07 -14.95
CA ILE A 214 -6.23 -2.90 -14.12
C ILE A 214 -5.82 -1.72 -15.00
N THR A 215 -6.49 -0.58 -14.79
CA THR A 215 -6.20 0.70 -15.43
C THR A 215 -5.69 1.69 -14.41
N LEU A 216 -4.67 2.47 -14.77
CA LEU A 216 -4.13 3.53 -13.93
C LEU A 216 -4.83 4.85 -14.26
N ILE A 217 -5.38 5.54 -13.24
CA ILE A 217 -6.07 6.82 -13.36
C ILE A 217 -5.56 7.78 -12.29
N ASN A 218 -4.85 8.81 -12.70
CA ASN A 218 -4.27 9.82 -11.79
C ASN A 218 -5.26 10.96 -11.51
N MET A 219 -6.53 10.67 -11.18
CA MET A 219 -7.59 11.64 -10.86
C MET A 219 -8.49 11.10 -9.75
N ALA A 220 -9.15 12.00 -9.02
CA ALA A 220 -10.23 11.60 -8.12
C ALA A 220 -11.43 11.06 -8.91
N ILE A 221 -11.96 9.91 -8.47
CA ILE A 221 -13.08 9.23 -9.17
C ILE A 221 -14.35 10.06 -9.28
N SER A 222 -14.61 10.97 -8.31
CA SER A 222 -15.80 11.84 -8.34
C SER A 222 -15.98 12.65 -9.63
N ASN A 223 -14.93 12.74 -10.45
CA ASN A 223 -14.92 13.51 -11.70
C ASN A 223 -14.82 12.62 -12.95
N TYR A 224 -14.86 11.28 -12.80
CA TYR A 224 -14.58 10.36 -13.91
C TYR A 224 -15.81 9.53 -14.30
N GLU A 225 -16.87 10.20 -14.75
CA GLU A 225 -17.97 9.57 -15.49
C GLU A 225 -17.67 9.62 -16.99
N ASN A 226 -17.09 8.57 -17.53
CA ASN A 226 -16.80 8.53 -18.96
C ASN A 226 -17.66 7.48 -19.67
N LYS A 227 -18.72 7.93 -20.33
CA LYS A 227 -19.49 7.20 -21.36
C LYS A 227 -19.98 5.78 -20.97
N GLY A 228 -20.44 5.60 -19.71
CA GLY A 228 -21.00 4.30 -19.29
C GLY A 228 -19.96 3.28 -18.82
N ILE A 229 -18.69 3.69 -18.66
CA ILE A 229 -17.67 2.87 -18.03
C ILE A 229 -17.52 3.33 -16.60
N PHE A 230 -17.76 2.43 -15.64
CA PHE A 230 -17.46 2.66 -14.22
C PHE A 230 -16.05 2.17 -13.90
N HIS A 231 -15.41 2.84 -12.98
CA HIS A 231 -14.08 2.49 -12.51
C HIS A 231 -14.17 2.09 -11.04
N ILE A 232 -13.96 0.80 -10.78
CA ILE A 232 -13.98 0.23 -9.43
C ILE A 232 -12.55 0.28 -8.89
N PRO A 233 -12.33 0.79 -7.65
CA PRO A 233 -11.01 0.81 -7.06
C PRO A 233 -10.36 -0.58 -7.04
N SER A 234 -9.14 -0.69 -7.54
CA SER A 234 -8.33 -1.89 -7.50
C SER A 234 -7.39 -1.83 -6.29
N LEU A 235 -7.99 -1.94 -5.10
CA LEU A 235 -7.28 -2.04 -3.84
C LEU A 235 -7.95 -3.06 -2.91
N LEU A 236 -7.14 -3.77 -2.15
CA LEU A 236 -7.61 -4.75 -1.19
C LEU A 236 -8.21 -4.04 0.02
N LEU A 237 -9.35 -4.52 0.52
CA LEU A 237 -9.81 -4.09 1.84
C LEU A 237 -8.78 -4.50 2.91
N PRO A 238 -8.64 -3.74 4.01
CA PRO A 238 -7.77 -4.12 5.11
C PRO A 238 -8.40 -5.31 5.88
N LEU A 239 -8.25 -6.51 5.31
CA LEU A 239 -8.68 -7.79 5.87
C LEU A 239 -7.50 -8.46 6.57
N LYS A 240 -7.76 -9.24 7.61
CA LYS A 240 -6.72 -10.00 8.32
C LYS A 240 -6.22 -11.19 7.49
N SER A 241 -7.13 -11.96 6.87
CA SER A 241 -6.78 -13.02 5.94
C SER A 241 -6.71 -12.44 4.52
N LYS A 242 -5.52 -12.09 4.09
CA LYS A 242 -5.25 -11.63 2.73
C LYS A 242 -4.66 -12.80 1.94
N ASP A 243 -5.53 -13.64 1.42
CA ASP A 243 -5.13 -14.86 0.70
C ASP A 243 -4.77 -14.60 -0.77
N GLU A 244 -5.01 -13.38 -1.27
CA GLU A 244 -4.74 -13.00 -2.65
C GLU A 244 -4.12 -11.60 -2.74
N PHE A 245 -3.35 -11.37 -3.81
CA PHE A 245 -2.85 -10.05 -4.16
C PHE A 245 -3.78 -9.36 -5.16
N ILE A 246 -3.91 -8.04 -5.03
CA ILE A 246 -4.39 -7.20 -6.14
C ILE A 246 -3.17 -6.70 -6.89
N LEU A 247 -2.75 -7.45 -7.88
CA LEU A 247 -1.47 -7.30 -8.55
C LEU A 247 -1.60 -7.59 -10.05
N PRO A 248 -1.14 -6.70 -10.94
CA PRO A 248 -1.10 -7.01 -12.37
C PRO A 248 -0.26 -8.26 -12.64
N PRO A 249 -0.65 -9.13 -13.59
CA PRO A 249 0.07 -10.38 -13.87
C PRO A 249 1.56 -10.18 -14.22
N ASP A 250 1.89 -9.08 -14.89
CA ASP A 250 3.28 -8.77 -15.22
C ASP A 250 4.10 -8.41 -13.98
N HIS A 251 3.49 -7.72 -13.00
CA HIS A 251 4.13 -7.40 -11.72
C HIS A 251 4.38 -8.67 -10.91
N GLU A 252 3.42 -9.59 -10.86
CA GLU A 252 3.57 -10.87 -10.18
C GLU A 252 4.69 -11.70 -10.81
N ARG A 253 4.75 -11.76 -12.16
CA ARG A 253 5.81 -12.45 -12.89
C ARG A 253 7.18 -11.86 -12.58
N VAL A 254 7.29 -10.52 -12.56
CA VAL A 254 8.53 -9.82 -12.22
C VAL A 254 8.92 -10.10 -10.77
N LEU A 255 7.99 -10.01 -9.82
CA LEU A 255 8.23 -10.33 -8.41
C LEU A 255 8.82 -11.74 -8.26
N LYS A 256 8.12 -12.76 -8.76
CA LYS A 256 8.55 -14.16 -8.67
C LYS A 256 9.91 -14.42 -9.35
N SER A 257 10.20 -13.72 -10.46
CA SER A 257 11.49 -13.86 -11.18
C SER A 257 12.67 -13.21 -10.47
N LEU A 258 12.42 -12.21 -9.62
CA LEU A 258 13.46 -11.46 -8.91
C LEU A 258 13.74 -11.99 -7.51
N LEU A 259 12.75 -12.56 -6.83
CA LEU A 259 12.92 -13.09 -5.46
C LEU A 259 14.11 -14.04 -5.32
N PRO A 260 14.40 -14.98 -6.26
CA PRO A 260 15.57 -15.86 -6.16
C PRO A 260 16.92 -15.15 -6.22
N LYS A 261 16.94 -13.88 -6.68
CA LYS A 261 18.16 -13.06 -6.81
C LYS A 261 18.40 -12.16 -5.60
N VAL A 262 17.46 -12.11 -4.65
CA VAL A 262 17.54 -11.24 -3.48
C VAL A 262 18.60 -11.74 -2.51
N SER A 263 19.58 -10.88 -2.19
CA SER A 263 20.63 -11.15 -1.19
C SER A 263 20.40 -10.42 0.12
N ASP A 264 19.79 -9.23 0.06
CA ASP A 264 19.61 -8.37 1.22
C ASP A 264 18.22 -7.76 1.22
N ILE A 265 17.58 -7.72 2.38
CA ILE A 265 16.21 -7.22 2.56
C ILE A 265 16.21 -6.11 3.61
N LEU A 266 15.56 -5.00 3.27
CA LEU A 266 15.24 -3.91 4.21
C LEU A 266 13.73 -3.87 4.41
N ILE A 267 13.28 -3.97 5.65
CA ILE A 267 11.88 -3.91 6.03
C ILE A 267 11.64 -2.62 6.80
N ILE A 268 10.68 -1.81 6.40
CA ILE A 268 10.32 -0.55 7.06
C ILE A 268 8.81 -0.53 7.34
N GLY A 269 8.44 -0.54 8.63
CA GLY A 269 7.07 -0.38 9.08
C GLY A 269 6.09 -1.45 8.58
N TRP A 270 6.57 -2.66 8.29
CA TRP A 270 5.77 -3.83 7.94
C TRP A 270 5.81 -4.85 9.08
N LYS A 271 4.64 -5.23 9.59
CA LYS A 271 4.52 -6.16 10.72
C LYS A 271 4.55 -7.65 10.34
N GLY A 272 4.58 -7.96 9.05
CA GLY A 272 4.64 -9.33 8.58
C GLY A 272 3.36 -10.12 8.81
N ASN A 273 2.19 -9.50 8.78
CA ASN A 273 0.91 -10.20 9.02
C ASN A 273 0.39 -10.93 7.77
N GLU A 274 0.84 -10.56 6.58
CA GLU A 274 0.37 -11.08 5.31
C GLU A 274 0.90 -12.50 5.05
N SER A 275 0.12 -13.51 5.41
CA SER A 275 0.46 -14.93 5.29
C SER A 275 0.76 -15.32 3.84
N HIS A 276 -0.03 -14.81 2.88
CA HIS A 276 0.17 -15.10 1.47
C HIS A 276 1.56 -14.63 0.97
N PHE A 277 1.98 -13.42 1.35
CA PHE A 277 3.31 -12.92 0.97
C PHE A 277 4.44 -13.70 1.65
N LYS A 278 4.24 -14.12 2.91
CA LYS A 278 5.20 -15.01 3.59
C LYS A 278 5.37 -16.32 2.84
N ASN A 279 4.28 -16.92 2.36
CA ASN A 279 4.33 -18.14 1.54
C ASN A 279 5.10 -17.92 0.23
N VAL A 280 4.88 -16.77 -0.43
CA VAL A 280 5.65 -16.41 -1.64
C VAL A 280 7.13 -16.22 -1.33
N LEU A 281 7.48 -15.61 -0.19
CA LEU A 281 8.88 -15.51 0.24
C LEU A 281 9.47 -16.88 0.53
N ASP A 282 8.77 -17.76 1.24
CA ASP A 282 9.23 -19.11 1.56
C ASP A 282 9.44 -19.97 0.31
N GLU A 283 8.59 -19.81 -0.71
CA GLU A 283 8.67 -20.55 -1.97
C GLU A 283 9.78 -20.05 -2.90
N PHE A 284 9.91 -18.72 -3.06
CA PHE A 284 10.76 -18.14 -4.10
C PHE A 284 12.05 -17.50 -3.58
N LEU A 285 12.13 -17.17 -2.29
CA LEU A 285 13.33 -16.58 -1.71
C LEU A 285 14.40 -17.66 -1.56
N ASN A 286 15.52 -17.47 -2.23
CA ASN A 286 16.61 -18.43 -2.20
C ASN A 286 17.38 -18.33 -0.86
N SER A 287 18.08 -19.42 -0.48
CA SER A 287 19.09 -19.45 0.61
C SER A 287 20.24 -18.43 0.44
N ASN A 288 20.27 -17.70 -0.68
CA ASN A 288 21.21 -16.60 -0.95
C ASN A 288 20.92 -15.33 -0.15
N THR A 289 19.75 -15.17 0.44
CA THR A 289 19.45 -14.04 1.32
C THR A 289 20.34 -14.13 2.56
N LYS A 290 21.18 -13.09 2.74
CA LYS A 290 22.21 -13.07 3.78
C LYS A 290 21.78 -12.20 4.97
N TYR A 291 21.16 -11.07 4.68
CA TYR A 291 20.84 -10.07 5.69
C TYR A 291 19.39 -9.60 5.53
N VAL A 292 18.71 -9.52 6.66
CA VAL A 292 17.40 -8.89 6.79
C VAL A 292 17.51 -7.77 7.83
N THR A 293 17.23 -6.56 7.42
CA THR A 293 17.27 -5.38 8.27
C THR A 293 15.86 -4.89 8.52
N ILE A 294 15.46 -4.72 9.77
CA ILE A 294 14.12 -4.29 10.16
C ILE A 294 14.22 -2.91 10.80
N ILE A 295 13.42 -1.98 10.30
CA ILE A 295 13.23 -0.63 10.82
C ILE A 295 11.79 -0.52 11.30
N ASP A 296 11.59 -0.71 12.58
CA ASP A 296 10.28 -0.63 13.24
C ASP A 296 10.46 -0.32 14.73
N PRO A 297 9.64 0.57 15.34
CA PRO A 297 9.69 0.81 16.78
C PRO A 297 9.45 -0.45 17.63
N GLU A 298 8.65 -1.38 17.12
CA GLU A 298 8.28 -2.64 17.77
C GLU A 298 9.20 -3.81 17.36
N TYR A 299 10.43 -3.54 16.93
CA TYR A 299 11.39 -4.53 16.44
C TYR A 299 11.49 -5.80 17.29
N ASN A 300 11.57 -5.64 18.63
CA ASN A 300 11.75 -6.76 19.53
C ASN A 300 10.57 -7.75 19.52
N GLU A 301 9.37 -7.26 19.21
CA GLU A 301 8.17 -8.09 19.12
C GLU A 301 8.06 -8.78 17.76
N LEU A 302 8.65 -8.17 16.73
CA LEU A 302 8.58 -8.67 15.36
C LEU A 302 9.63 -9.73 15.04
N ILE A 303 10.76 -9.76 15.74
CA ILE A 303 11.90 -10.62 15.42
C ILE A 303 11.53 -12.11 15.35
N ASP A 304 10.76 -12.61 16.31
CA ASP A 304 10.34 -14.01 16.36
C ASP A 304 9.43 -14.40 15.19
N SER A 305 8.64 -13.44 14.70
CA SER A 305 7.78 -13.61 13.52
C SER A 305 8.61 -13.71 12.25
N PHE A 306 9.63 -12.86 12.12
CA PHE A 306 10.50 -12.83 10.95
C PHE A 306 11.54 -13.94 10.92
N ASP A 307 12.01 -14.43 12.08
CA ASP A 307 12.91 -15.61 12.18
C ASP A 307 12.27 -16.84 11.52
N LYS A 308 10.96 -16.98 11.60
CA LYS A 308 10.24 -18.09 10.96
C LYS A 308 10.22 -17.99 9.43
N VAL A 309 10.19 -16.77 8.91
CA VAL A 309 10.15 -16.50 7.46
C VAL A 309 11.55 -16.53 6.86
N PHE A 310 12.54 -16.00 7.55
CA PHE A 310 13.90 -15.80 7.05
C PHE A 310 14.91 -16.73 7.75
N LYS A 311 14.58 -17.99 7.90
CA LYS A 311 15.26 -19.03 8.73
C LYS A 311 16.78 -19.13 8.58
N SER A 312 17.33 -18.75 7.42
CA SER A 312 18.77 -18.87 7.13
C SER A 312 19.49 -17.51 7.09
N SER A 313 18.78 -16.44 7.30
CA SER A 313 19.30 -15.08 7.16
C SER A 313 19.68 -14.48 8.51
N ALA A 314 20.71 -13.64 8.53
CA ALA A 314 21.04 -12.86 9.73
C ALA A 314 20.03 -11.70 9.84
N ILE A 315 19.15 -11.77 10.84
CA ILE A 315 18.20 -10.69 11.12
C ILE A 315 18.86 -9.69 12.07
N SER A 316 18.81 -8.43 11.70
CA SER A 316 19.36 -7.35 12.50
C SER A 316 18.44 -6.13 12.51
N ASN A 317 18.44 -5.41 13.64
CA ASN A 317 17.99 -4.03 13.66
C ASN A 317 19.19 -3.13 13.36
N LEU A 318 19.04 -2.16 12.48
CA LEU A 318 20.06 -1.14 12.29
C LEU A 318 20.19 -0.32 13.58
N ARG A 319 21.21 -0.66 14.37
CA ARG A 319 21.57 0.09 15.57
C ARG A 319 22.32 1.35 15.21
N CYS A 320 21.67 2.30 14.52
CA CYS A 320 22.14 3.68 14.56
C CYS A 320 21.80 4.27 15.92
N LYS A 321 22.82 4.76 16.59
CA LYS A 321 22.77 5.42 17.90
C LYS A 321 21.44 6.17 18.10
N LYS A 322 20.57 5.63 18.94
CA LYS A 322 19.33 6.16 19.51
C LYS A 322 18.08 6.32 18.63
N ASP A 323 18.10 6.52 17.32
CA ASP A 323 16.90 6.95 16.57
C ASP A 323 16.57 6.15 15.29
N ALA A 324 17.27 5.06 14.99
CA ALA A 324 17.05 4.29 13.75
C ALA A 324 15.88 3.27 13.81
N SER A 325 15.09 3.30 14.87
CA SER A 325 13.88 2.47 14.97
C SER A 325 12.71 3.02 14.16
N SER A 326 12.83 4.21 13.57
CA SER A 326 11.82 4.83 12.73
C SER A 326 12.35 5.08 11.31
N PHE A 327 11.44 5.26 10.34
CA PHE A 327 11.86 5.56 8.96
C PHE A 327 12.63 6.87 8.87
N SER A 328 12.15 7.91 9.54
CA SER A 328 12.85 9.20 9.62
C SER A 328 14.24 9.08 10.26
N GLY A 329 14.35 8.30 11.33
CA GLY A 329 15.64 8.01 11.98
C GLY A 329 16.60 7.27 11.04
N TYR A 330 16.11 6.26 10.33
CA TYR A 330 16.90 5.54 9.33
C TYR A 330 17.43 6.47 8.22
N ILE A 331 16.56 7.30 7.63
CA ILE A 331 16.97 8.25 6.58
C ILE A 331 18.00 9.26 7.10
N ASN A 332 17.83 9.78 8.33
CA ASN A 332 18.82 10.67 8.93
C ASN A 332 20.19 10.01 9.06
N CYS A 333 20.22 8.76 9.47
CA CYS A 333 21.46 7.99 9.52
C CYS A 333 22.06 7.78 8.11
N LEU A 334 21.27 7.44 7.14
CA LEU A 334 21.67 7.20 5.76
C LEU A 334 22.28 8.45 5.11
N LEU A 335 21.69 9.64 5.37
CA LEU A 335 22.17 10.92 4.83
C LEU A 335 23.44 11.42 5.52
N ASN A 336 23.64 11.09 6.79
CA ASN A 336 24.82 11.50 7.55
C ASN A 336 26.01 10.52 7.45
N HIS A 337 25.95 9.54 6.53
CA HIS A 337 26.99 8.53 6.34
C HIS A 337 27.38 7.77 7.62
N LEU A 338 26.45 7.64 8.56
CA LEU A 338 26.63 6.88 9.77
C LEU A 338 26.45 5.40 9.43
N SER A 339 27.52 4.73 9.00
CA SER A 339 27.71 3.27 8.77
C SER A 339 26.44 2.43 8.74
N ILE A 340 25.56 2.69 7.78
CA ILE A 340 24.35 1.92 7.53
C ILE A 340 24.44 1.42 6.11
N ASP A 341 25.05 0.27 5.96
CA ASP A 341 25.39 -0.29 4.65
C ASP A 341 24.26 -1.16 4.09
N PHE A 342 23.03 -0.61 3.96
CA PHE A 342 22.06 -1.31 3.14
C PHE A 342 22.23 -0.95 1.66
N PHE A 343 22.48 0.34 1.32
CA PHE A 343 22.77 0.78 -0.04
C PHE A 343 24.20 1.23 -0.22
#